data_727928a4f7ca4a0ae12e455c0dced741
#
_entry.id   727928a4f7ca4a0ae12e455c0dced741
#
_cell.length_a   1.000
_cell.length_b   1.000
_cell.length_c   1.000
_cell.angle_alpha   90.00
_cell.angle_beta   90.00
_cell.angle_gamma   90.00
#
_symmetry.space_group_name_H-M   'P 1'
#
loop_
_entity.id
_entity.type
_entity.pdbx_description
1 polymer ?
#
loop_
_entity_poly.entity_id
_entity_poly.type
_entity_poly.pdbx_seq_one_letter_code
_entity_poly.pdbx_strand_id
1 'polypeptide(L)'
;MNLLRLLASFSLAGICAVAASGCGGSDVPSDAVARVGDTVITKQQFDHWYESAAKSQAQQGGPSVPPDPPKFTKCIAALKQAQPKGSKPSDADLKKQCKQSYDQLKQQVMQFLIQSQWVQQEAEEQNVKVSGKEVRTLFEDQKKQAFPKERDYQRFLRTSGATEQDILFRIKLDALQNKLTAKIQKDQEKVTDEDIEEYYEKNKKRFGQPERRDLNIVLTKTKAKAEQAKRELDGGAKFPAVAKEYSIDQASKANGGKLPDVPQGQQEKAFDEAVFDAEQGEIEGPVKTQFGWYVFEVTDTTPASQQSLADAKETIRGLLRSEREQKSLQDFIEEFREDFKDQTKCREGFVVAECSNAPEETTDTNAAPGAPQGAPPPQGAPPPQGAPPQTPQPPPAP
;
A
#
# COMPACT_ATOMS: atom_id res chain seq x y z
N MET A 1 30.14 7.55 0.94
CA MET A 1 31.30 8.37 1.39
C MET A 1 31.21 8.50 2.89
N ASN A 2 32.24 8.01 3.56
CA ASN A 2 32.30 7.83 5.01
C ASN A 2 32.10 9.13 5.79
N LEU A 3 31.13 9.18 6.71
CA LEU A 3 31.13 10.17 7.79
C LEU A 3 31.62 9.50 9.07
N LEU A 4 32.77 9.98 9.52
CA LEU A 4 33.55 9.56 10.67
C LEU A 4 32.76 9.71 11.97
N ARG A 5 32.78 8.65 12.76
CA ARG A 5 32.49 8.67 14.20
C ARG A 5 33.51 9.52 14.92
N LEU A 6 33.09 10.57 15.60
CA LEU A 6 33.87 11.34 16.55
C LEU A 6 33.57 10.85 17.97
N LEU A 7 34.47 10.04 18.48
CA LEU A 7 34.56 9.67 19.89
C LEU A 7 35.07 10.88 20.71
N ALA A 8 34.26 11.39 21.59
CA ALA A 8 34.75 12.29 22.67
C ALA A 8 34.79 11.50 23.96
N SER A 9 35.98 11.13 24.36
CA SER A 9 36.30 10.51 25.64
C SER A 9 36.19 11.55 26.77
N PHE A 10 35.35 11.28 27.78
CA PHE A 10 35.47 11.92 29.11
C PHE A 10 35.70 10.85 30.14
N SER A 11 36.94 10.79 30.59
CA SER A 11 37.36 10.00 31.75
C SER A 11 37.01 10.78 33.02
N LEU A 12 36.23 10.20 33.89
CA LEU A 12 36.23 10.54 35.34
C LEU A 12 36.18 9.25 36.13
N ALA A 13 37.28 9.00 36.84
CA ALA A 13 37.44 7.89 37.74
C ALA A 13 36.57 8.06 39.00
N GLY A 14 35.84 7.02 39.37
CA GLY A 14 35.18 6.89 40.64
C GLY A 14 34.96 5.41 40.96
N ILE A 15 35.86 4.86 41.76
CA ILE A 15 35.85 3.49 42.27
C ILE A 15 34.66 3.28 43.18
N CYS A 16 33.78 2.32 42.81
CA CYS A 16 33.05 1.49 43.76
C CYS A 16 32.93 0.08 43.20
N ALA A 17 33.82 -0.77 43.71
CA ALA A 17 33.77 -2.22 43.47
C ALA A 17 32.56 -2.82 44.18
N VAL A 18 31.54 -3.17 43.43
CA VAL A 18 30.60 -4.21 43.81
C VAL A 18 30.73 -5.31 42.77
N ALA A 19 31.42 -6.36 43.15
CA ALA A 19 31.49 -7.58 42.37
C ALA A 19 30.11 -8.24 42.36
N ALA A 20 29.30 -7.91 41.36
CA ALA A 20 28.20 -8.77 40.93
C ALA A 20 28.75 -9.57 39.75
N SER A 21 29.16 -10.81 40.02
CA SER A 21 29.42 -11.84 39.02
C SER A 21 28.10 -12.14 38.30
N GLY A 22 27.68 -11.28 37.40
CA GLY A 22 26.62 -11.53 36.46
C GLY A 22 27.25 -12.17 35.25
N CYS A 23 27.27 -13.48 35.12
CA CYS A 23 27.40 -14.19 33.87
C CYS A 23 26.43 -13.51 32.89
N GLY A 24 26.97 -12.92 31.82
CA GLY A 24 26.20 -12.38 30.72
C GLY A 24 25.40 -13.50 30.03
N GLY A 25 24.31 -13.90 30.64
CA GLY A 25 23.34 -14.81 30.07
C GLY A 25 22.51 -14.07 29.06
N SER A 26 22.68 -14.41 27.81
CA SER A 26 21.84 -13.97 26.69
C SER A 26 20.40 -14.52 26.78
N ASP A 27 19.98 -15.06 27.93
CA ASP A 27 18.73 -15.81 28.07
C ASP A 27 17.58 -14.92 28.50
N VAL A 28 16.38 -15.16 27.87
CA VAL A 28 15.14 -14.53 28.26
C VAL A 28 14.74 -15.00 29.66
N PRO A 29 14.48 -14.10 30.64
CA PRO A 29 14.13 -14.46 32.00
C PRO A 29 12.95 -15.43 32.08
N SER A 30 12.89 -16.25 33.16
CA SER A 30 11.90 -17.34 33.28
C SER A 30 10.44 -16.87 33.33
N ASP A 31 10.18 -15.66 33.65
CA ASP A 31 8.87 -14.98 33.71
C ASP A 31 8.58 -14.12 32.46
N ALA A 32 9.48 -14.10 31.46
CA ALA A 32 9.36 -13.34 30.24
C ALA A 32 9.11 -14.24 29.01
N VAL A 33 8.57 -13.70 27.94
CA VAL A 33 8.36 -14.34 26.64
C VAL A 33 9.36 -13.87 25.61
N ALA A 34 9.85 -12.63 25.73
CA ALA A 34 10.90 -12.07 24.87
C ALA A 34 11.68 -10.97 25.60
N ARG A 35 12.81 -10.58 25.02
CA ARG A 35 13.62 -9.42 25.40
C ARG A 35 14.00 -8.64 24.13
N VAL A 36 13.88 -7.31 24.18
CA VAL A 36 14.30 -6.39 23.13
C VAL A 36 15.35 -5.46 23.74
N GLY A 37 16.61 -5.59 23.35
CA GLY A 37 17.71 -4.94 24.05
C GLY A 37 17.68 -5.30 25.54
N ASP A 38 17.57 -4.31 26.42
CA ASP A 38 17.47 -4.49 27.86
C ASP A 38 16.02 -4.61 28.37
N THR A 39 15.03 -4.39 27.52
CA THR A 39 13.62 -4.39 27.89
C THR A 39 13.02 -5.78 27.79
N VAL A 40 12.41 -6.22 28.88
CA VAL A 40 11.78 -7.55 29.00
C VAL A 40 10.28 -7.46 28.70
N ILE A 41 9.78 -8.33 27.85
CA ILE A 41 8.36 -8.57 27.63
C ILE A 41 7.94 -9.75 28.50
N THR A 42 7.18 -9.45 29.55
CA THR A 42 6.79 -10.45 30.55
C THR A 42 5.69 -11.39 30.04
N LYS A 43 5.63 -12.58 30.63
CA LYS A 43 4.51 -13.51 30.36
C LYS A 43 3.16 -12.90 30.78
N GLN A 44 3.11 -12.09 31.83
CA GLN A 44 1.91 -11.41 32.29
C GLN A 44 1.39 -10.42 31.22
N GLN A 45 2.28 -9.64 30.60
CA GLN A 45 1.92 -8.75 29.49
C GLN A 45 1.38 -9.55 28.31
N PHE A 46 2.06 -10.65 27.96
CA PHE A 46 1.59 -11.53 26.90
C PHE A 46 0.20 -12.10 27.18
N ASP A 47 0.00 -12.67 28.37
CA ASP A 47 -1.29 -13.27 28.76
C ASP A 47 -2.42 -12.23 28.71
N HIS A 48 -2.19 -11.00 29.19
CA HIS A 48 -3.16 -9.90 29.13
C HIS A 48 -3.57 -9.57 27.69
N TRP A 49 -2.60 -9.35 26.82
CA TRP A 49 -2.88 -9.02 25.42
C TRP A 49 -3.48 -10.19 24.66
N TYR A 50 -3.07 -11.42 24.98
CA TYR A 50 -3.65 -12.64 24.41
C TYR A 50 -5.12 -12.79 24.77
N GLU A 51 -5.49 -12.59 26.03
CA GLU A 51 -6.90 -12.65 26.47
C GLU A 51 -7.75 -11.57 25.82
N SER A 52 -7.25 -10.35 25.72
CA SER A 52 -7.93 -9.24 25.07
C SER A 52 -8.15 -9.53 23.57
N ALA A 53 -7.13 -10.02 22.88
CA ALA A 53 -7.22 -10.38 21.47
C ALA A 53 -8.19 -11.56 21.24
N ALA A 54 -8.16 -12.57 22.08
CA ALA A 54 -9.08 -13.72 22.01
C ALA A 54 -10.54 -13.31 22.21
N LYS A 55 -10.82 -12.41 23.16
CA LYS A 55 -12.18 -11.85 23.36
C LYS A 55 -12.66 -11.05 22.16
N SER A 56 -11.78 -10.22 21.58
CA SER A 56 -12.09 -9.46 20.37
C SER A 56 -12.38 -10.38 19.19
N GLN A 57 -11.61 -11.44 18.99
CA GLN A 57 -11.82 -12.43 17.94
C GLN A 57 -13.16 -13.18 18.11
N ALA A 58 -13.54 -13.51 19.35
CA ALA A 58 -14.82 -14.16 19.64
C ALA A 58 -16.03 -13.31 19.21
N GLN A 59 -15.95 -11.99 19.31
CA GLN A 59 -17.01 -11.08 18.85
C GLN A 59 -17.15 -11.03 17.32
N GLN A 60 -16.10 -11.36 16.61
CA GLN A 60 -16.04 -11.40 15.14
C GLN A 60 -16.41 -12.79 14.57
N GLY A 61 -16.99 -13.68 15.39
CA GLY A 61 -17.37 -15.03 14.98
C GLY A 61 -16.29 -16.11 15.18
N GLY A 62 -15.21 -15.76 15.89
CA GLY A 62 -14.19 -16.70 16.32
C GLY A 62 -14.68 -17.62 17.47
N PRO A 63 -13.80 -18.52 17.96
CA PRO A 63 -14.12 -19.37 19.09
C PRO A 63 -14.53 -18.57 20.32
N SER A 64 -15.65 -18.90 20.93
CA SER A 64 -16.21 -18.18 22.09
C SER A 64 -15.39 -18.32 23.37
N VAL A 65 -14.41 -19.19 23.37
CA VAL A 65 -13.49 -19.46 24.51
C VAL A 65 -12.06 -19.40 24.01
N PRO A 66 -11.20 -18.63 24.68
CA PRO A 66 -9.77 -18.63 24.37
C PRO A 66 -9.20 -20.04 24.42
N PRO A 67 -8.36 -20.44 23.47
CA PRO A 67 -7.65 -21.70 23.52
C PRO A 67 -6.82 -21.83 24.80
N ASP A 68 -6.97 -22.94 25.49
CA ASP A 68 -6.32 -23.22 26.79
C ASP A 68 -5.21 -24.32 26.66
N PRO A 69 -3.98 -23.91 26.22
CA PRO A 69 -2.87 -24.85 26.08
C PRO A 69 -2.45 -25.46 27.44
N PRO A 70 -1.81 -26.67 27.47
CA PRO A 70 -1.54 -27.51 26.30
C PRO A 70 -2.67 -28.49 25.97
N LYS A 71 -3.69 -28.60 26.82
CA LYS A 71 -4.76 -29.62 26.70
C LYS A 71 -5.91 -29.15 25.81
N PHE A 72 -6.16 -27.86 25.75
CA PHE A 72 -7.26 -27.23 24.99
C PHE A 72 -8.67 -27.72 25.39
N THR A 73 -8.85 -28.10 26.67
CA THR A 73 -10.08 -28.72 27.13
C THR A 73 -11.29 -27.84 26.99
N LYS A 74 -11.17 -26.53 27.34
CA LYS A 74 -12.26 -25.56 27.27
C LYS A 74 -12.56 -25.22 25.81
N CYS A 75 -11.55 -25.04 24.98
CA CYS A 75 -11.68 -24.75 23.54
C CYS A 75 -12.41 -25.91 22.83
N ILE A 76 -12.01 -27.16 23.06
CA ILE A 76 -12.65 -28.35 22.49
C ILE A 76 -14.12 -28.42 22.90
N ALA A 77 -14.45 -28.19 24.18
CA ALA A 77 -15.82 -28.19 24.65
C ALA A 77 -16.67 -27.11 23.97
N ALA A 78 -16.13 -25.90 23.82
CA ALA A 78 -16.82 -24.80 23.13
C ALA A 78 -17.06 -25.12 21.64
N LEU A 79 -16.05 -25.67 20.96
CA LEU A 79 -16.19 -26.05 19.55
C LEU A 79 -17.23 -27.17 19.36
N LYS A 80 -17.32 -28.15 20.29
CA LYS A 80 -18.35 -29.18 20.25
C LYS A 80 -19.76 -28.59 20.35
N GLN A 81 -19.95 -27.59 21.22
CA GLN A 81 -21.24 -26.92 21.38
C GLN A 81 -21.64 -26.08 20.16
N ALA A 82 -20.66 -25.51 19.45
CA ALA A 82 -20.91 -24.68 18.27
C ALA A 82 -21.12 -25.48 16.98
N GLN A 83 -20.97 -26.84 16.99
CA GLN A 83 -21.13 -27.65 15.79
C GLN A 83 -22.59 -27.70 15.32
N PRO A 84 -22.85 -27.67 13.99
CA PRO A 84 -24.15 -27.93 13.42
C PRO A 84 -24.68 -29.33 13.80
N LYS A 85 -26.00 -29.47 13.95
CA LYS A 85 -26.62 -30.77 14.20
C LYS A 85 -26.23 -31.77 13.11
N GLY A 86 -25.67 -32.90 13.52
CA GLY A 86 -25.22 -33.96 12.60
C GLY A 86 -23.72 -34.00 12.30
N SER A 87 -22.94 -32.95 12.59
CA SER A 87 -21.49 -32.95 12.52
C SER A 87 -20.90 -33.57 13.80
N LYS A 88 -19.96 -34.52 13.64
CA LYS A 88 -19.27 -35.18 14.78
C LYS A 88 -17.77 -35.20 14.50
N PRO A 89 -17.06 -34.05 14.52
CA PRO A 89 -15.61 -34.06 14.41
C PRO A 89 -14.97 -34.79 15.58
N SER A 90 -13.83 -35.44 15.35
CA SER A 90 -13.11 -36.10 16.41
C SER A 90 -12.48 -35.11 17.41
N ASP A 91 -12.25 -35.53 18.64
CA ASP A 91 -11.54 -34.73 19.65
C ASP A 91 -10.13 -34.34 19.17
N ALA A 92 -9.50 -35.21 18.37
CA ALA A 92 -8.20 -34.93 17.77
C ALA A 92 -8.26 -33.76 16.75
N ASP A 93 -9.30 -33.75 15.90
CA ASP A 93 -9.50 -32.64 14.91
C ASP A 93 -9.80 -31.32 15.61
N LEU A 94 -10.67 -31.36 16.62
CA LEU A 94 -10.99 -30.18 17.44
C LEU A 94 -9.76 -29.65 18.19
N LYS A 95 -8.94 -30.55 18.73
CA LYS A 95 -7.68 -30.19 19.39
C LYS A 95 -6.71 -29.53 18.40
N LYS A 96 -6.59 -30.07 17.18
CA LYS A 96 -5.77 -29.50 16.12
C LYS A 96 -6.25 -28.07 15.77
N GLN A 97 -7.55 -27.87 15.61
CA GLN A 97 -8.13 -26.57 15.36
C GLN A 97 -7.87 -25.57 16.49
N CYS A 98 -8.06 -25.97 17.76
CA CYS A 98 -7.75 -25.14 18.92
C CYS A 98 -6.27 -24.76 18.97
N LYS A 99 -5.37 -25.71 18.65
CA LYS A 99 -3.93 -25.47 18.61
C LYS A 99 -3.58 -24.47 17.51
N GLN A 100 -4.14 -24.62 16.33
CA GLN A 100 -3.93 -23.68 15.21
C GLN A 100 -4.38 -22.25 15.57
N SER A 101 -5.59 -22.11 16.14
CA SER A 101 -6.10 -20.81 16.61
C SER A 101 -5.20 -20.21 17.70
N TYR A 102 -4.72 -21.03 18.62
CA TYR A 102 -3.77 -20.58 19.65
C TYR A 102 -2.46 -20.07 19.04
N ASP A 103 -1.85 -20.87 18.15
CA ASP A 103 -0.56 -20.54 17.56
C ASP A 103 -0.65 -19.27 16.72
N GLN A 104 -1.72 -19.11 15.95
CA GLN A 104 -1.96 -17.92 15.16
C GLN A 104 -2.14 -16.66 16.03
N LEU A 105 -2.98 -16.75 17.07
CA LEU A 105 -3.21 -15.62 17.97
C LEU A 105 -1.96 -15.28 18.79
N LYS A 106 -1.22 -16.31 19.26
CA LYS A 106 0.07 -16.15 19.93
C LYS A 106 1.06 -15.40 19.06
N GLN A 107 1.18 -15.77 17.79
CA GLN A 107 2.06 -15.10 16.84
C GLN A 107 1.69 -13.61 16.70
N GLN A 108 0.41 -13.28 16.50
CA GLN A 108 -0.06 -11.90 16.39
C GLN A 108 0.25 -11.08 17.65
N VAL A 109 0.01 -11.65 18.83
CA VAL A 109 0.28 -10.95 20.10
C VAL A 109 1.77 -10.75 20.32
N MET A 110 2.60 -11.75 20.02
CA MET A 110 4.06 -11.63 20.13
C MET A 110 4.60 -10.55 19.19
N GLN A 111 4.17 -10.55 17.92
CA GLN A 111 4.53 -9.51 16.96
C GLN A 111 4.15 -8.12 17.46
N PHE A 112 2.91 -7.95 17.92
CA PHE A 112 2.45 -6.67 18.47
C PHE A 112 3.32 -6.19 19.64
N LEU A 113 3.62 -7.07 20.61
CA LEU A 113 4.40 -6.70 21.79
C LEU A 113 5.84 -6.35 21.43
N ILE A 114 6.48 -7.13 20.58
CA ILE A 114 7.84 -6.88 20.11
C ILE A 114 7.91 -5.57 19.34
N GLN A 115 7.07 -5.39 18.32
CA GLN A 115 7.05 -4.18 17.52
C GLN A 115 6.69 -2.93 18.35
N SER A 116 5.85 -3.10 19.37
CA SER A 116 5.56 -2.01 20.32
C SER A 116 6.81 -1.55 21.10
N GLN A 117 7.69 -2.46 21.46
CA GLN A 117 8.98 -2.13 22.09
C GLN A 117 9.93 -1.49 21.10
N TRP A 118 10.04 -2.01 19.88
CA TRP A 118 10.84 -1.44 18.81
C TRP A 118 10.50 0.05 18.57
N VAL A 119 9.19 0.33 18.37
CA VAL A 119 8.72 1.71 18.14
C VAL A 119 9.02 2.64 19.32
N GLN A 120 8.90 2.14 20.55
CA GLN A 120 9.19 2.96 21.73
C GLN A 120 10.68 3.26 21.87
N GLN A 121 11.55 2.26 21.64
CA GLN A 121 13.01 2.43 21.71
C GLN A 121 13.50 3.33 20.58
N GLU A 122 13.05 3.10 19.34
CA GLU A 122 13.36 3.97 18.22
C GLU A 122 12.95 5.43 18.47
N ALA A 123 11.75 5.62 19.02
CA ALA A 123 11.30 6.98 19.36
C ALA A 123 12.20 7.64 20.42
N GLU A 124 12.72 6.88 21.38
CA GLU A 124 13.68 7.36 22.38
C GLU A 124 15.02 7.71 21.71
N GLU A 125 15.57 6.86 20.87
CA GLU A 125 16.82 7.07 20.11
C GLU A 125 16.71 8.30 19.20
N GLN A 126 15.59 8.45 18.52
CA GLN A 126 15.31 9.60 17.65
C GLN A 126 14.87 10.87 18.38
N ASN A 127 14.80 10.86 19.73
CA ASN A 127 14.26 11.95 20.55
C ASN A 127 12.83 12.37 20.18
N VAL A 128 12.03 11.44 19.68
CA VAL A 128 10.61 11.63 19.38
C VAL A 128 9.78 11.37 20.63
N LYS A 129 8.99 12.34 21.05
CA LYS A 129 8.20 12.26 22.26
C LYS A 129 6.71 12.53 22.01
N VAL A 130 5.88 11.77 22.72
CA VAL A 130 4.43 12.00 22.79
C VAL A 130 4.06 12.17 24.27
N SER A 131 3.48 13.33 24.60
CA SER A 131 3.09 13.62 25.98
C SER A 131 1.80 12.90 26.38
N GLY A 132 1.64 12.59 27.67
CA GLY A 132 0.39 12.01 28.19
C GLY A 132 -0.84 12.89 27.93
N LYS A 133 -0.68 14.22 27.88
CA LYS A 133 -1.75 15.15 27.50
C LYS A 133 -2.16 14.97 26.04
N GLU A 134 -1.20 14.84 25.15
CA GLU A 134 -1.45 14.59 23.72
C GLU A 134 -2.18 13.27 23.50
N VAL A 135 -1.73 12.18 24.13
CA VAL A 135 -2.41 10.88 24.09
C VAL A 135 -3.85 10.98 24.57
N ARG A 136 -4.08 11.69 25.67
CA ARG A 136 -5.44 11.87 26.22
C ARG A 136 -6.33 12.67 25.27
N THR A 137 -5.80 13.72 24.65
CA THR A 137 -6.56 14.51 23.67
C THR A 137 -6.97 13.65 22.48
N LEU A 138 -6.03 12.90 21.89
CA LEU A 138 -6.30 11.99 20.78
C LEU A 138 -7.34 10.92 21.17
N PHE A 139 -7.23 10.38 22.38
CA PHE A 139 -8.19 9.41 22.92
C PHE A 139 -9.61 9.99 23.00
N GLU A 140 -9.76 11.19 23.60
CA GLU A 140 -11.08 11.81 23.74
C GLU A 140 -11.72 12.13 22.38
N ASP A 141 -10.92 12.56 21.39
CA ASP A 141 -11.40 12.82 20.04
C ASP A 141 -11.85 11.54 19.33
N GLN A 142 -11.04 10.47 19.38
CA GLN A 142 -11.39 9.17 18.81
C GLN A 142 -12.61 8.55 19.51
N LYS A 143 -12.67 8.66 20.87
CA LYS A 143 -13.79 8.18 21.65
C LYS A 143 -15.10 8.86 21.27
N LYS A 144 -15.10 10.20 21.11
CA LYS A 144 -16.29 10.95 20.67
C LYS A 144 -16.76 10.54 19.28
N GLN A 145 -15.83 10.29 18.36
CA GLN A 145 -16.16 9.86 16.99
C GLN A 145 -16.73 8.43 16.96
N ALA A 146 -16.08 7.49 17.66
CA ALA A 146 -16.49 6.09 17.66
C ALA A 146 -17.69 5.80 18.55
N PHE A 147 -17.80 6.51 19.67
CA PHE A 147 -18.84 6.28 20.68
C PHE A 147 -19.48 7.61 21.11
N PRO A 148 -20.46 8.11 20.34
CA PRO A 148 -21.19 9.35 20.70
C PRO A 148 -21.88 9.29 22.07
N LYS A 149 -22.14 8.08 22.59
CA LYS A 149 -22.75 7.87 23.90
C LYS A 149 -21.80 7.09 24.81
N GLU A 150 -21.54 7.61 25.99
CA GLU A 150 -20.69 6.97 27.00
C GLU A 150 -21.10 5.52 27.30
N ARG A 151 -22.41 5.23 27.33
CA ARG A 151 -22.93 3.88 27.53
C ARG A 151 -22.41 2.87 26.49
N ASP A 152 -22.24 3.31 25.26
CA ASP A 152 -21.76 2.44 24.18
C ASP A 152 -20.26 2.16 24.29
N TYR A 153 -19.49 3.16 24.72
CA TYR A 153 -18.09 2.99 25.09
C TYR A 153 -17.92 2.02 26.26
N GLN A 154 -18.70 2.19 27.33
CA GLN A 154 -18.66 1.27 28.47
C GLN A 154 -19.07 -0.16 28.10
N ARG A 155 -20.03 -0.32 27.17
CA ARG A 155 -20.38 -1.62 26.62
C ARG A 155 -19.19 -2.22 25.86
N PHE A 156 -18.55 -1.44 25.01
CA PHE A 156 -17.37 -1.87 24.27
C PHE A 156 -16.26 -2.37 25.20
N LEU A 157 -15.88 -1.66 26.22
CA LEU A 157 -14.87 -2.10 27.18
C LEU A 157 -15.24 -3.46 27.83
N ARG A 158 -16.49 -3.59 28.27
CA ARG A 158 -16.95 -4.86 28.89
C ARG A 158 -16.92 -6.04 27.94
N THR A 159 -17.23 -5.82 26.70
CA THR A 159 -17.34 -6.90 25.71
C THR A 159 -15.99 -7.22 25.06
N SER A 160 -15.18 -6.25 24.73
CA SER A 160 -13.86 -6.46 24.10
C SER A 160 -12.80 -7.00 25.04
N GLY A 161 -12.96 -6.80 26.36
CA GLY A 161 -11.94 -7.13 27.35
C GLY A 161 -10.73 -6.18 27.33
N ALA A 162 -10.76 -5.16 26.49
CA ALA A 162 -9.77 -4.09 26.50
C ALA A 162 -10.00 -3.13 27.68
N THR A 163 -8.92 -2.63 28.24
CA THR A 163 -8.94 -1.55 29.24
C THR A 163 -8.73 -0.20 28.56
N GLU A 164 -9.11 0.89 29.22
CA GLU A 164 -8.78 2.23 28.75
C GLU A 164 -7.25 2.42 28.60
N GLN A 165 -6.47 1.79 29.48
CA GLN A 165 -5.01 1.83 29.41
C GLN A 165 -4.47 1.17 28.14
N ASP A 166 -5.07 0.06 27.69
CA ASP A 166 -4.70 -0.59 26.43
C ASP A 166 -4.96 0.32 25.23
N ILE A 167 -6.09 1.04 25.25
CA ILE A 167 -6.44 1.99 24.19
C ILE A 167 -5.46 3.17 24.20
N LEU A 168 -5.18 3.74 25.37
CA LEU A 168 -4.20 4.84 25.50
C LEU A 168 -2.79 4.40 25.06
N PHE A 169 -2.40 3.16 25.38
CA PHE A 169 -1.12 2.59 24.94
C PHE A 169 -1.05 2.50 23.40
N ARG A 170 -2.08 1.98 22.74
CA ARG A 170 -2.14 1.91 21.27
C ARG A 170 -2.10 3.32 20.64
N ILE A 171 -2.86 4.27 21.17
CA ILE A 171 -2.84 5.65 20.69
C ILE A 171 -1.45 6.28 20.85
N LYS A 172 -0.76 5.99 21.97
CA LYS A 172 0.64 6.43 22.14
C LYS A 172 1.56 5.86 21.06
N LEU A 173 1.44 4.57 20.75
CA LEU A 173 2.25 3.93 19.72
C LEU A 173 1.97 4.52 18.34
N ASP A 174 0.71 4.68 17.98
CA ASP A 174 0.31 5.28 16.71
C ASP A 174 0.85 6.72 16.57
N ALA A 175 0.77 7.50 17.65
CA ALA A 175 1.30 8.87 17.68
C ALA A 175 2.84 8.91 17.55
N LEU A 176 3.55 7.95 18.19
CA LEU A 176 5.00 7.80 18.03
C LEU A 176 5.37 7.43 16.60
N GLN A 177 4.70 6.44 16.00
CA GLN A 177 4.94 6.03 14.60
C GLN A 177 4.70 7.18 13.62
N ASN A 178 3.60 7.92 13.79
CA ASN A 178 3.29 9.08 12.95
C ASN A 178 4.37 10.18 13.06
N LYS A 179 4.88 10.45 14.27
CA LYS A 179 5.95 11.43 14.47
C LYS A 179 7.30 10.96 13.92
N LEU A 180 7.63 9.68 14.07
CA LEU A 180 8.83 9.08 13.46
C LEU A 180 8.76 9.20 11.94
N THR A 181 7.67 8.78 11.32
CA THR A 181 7.45 8.91 9.89
C THR A 181 7.58 10.36 9.42
N ALA A 182 6.92 11.30 10.11
CA ALA A 182 7.01 12.72 9.78
C ALA A 182 8.45 13.28 9.92
N LYS A 183 9.21 12.80 10.91
CA LYS A 183 10.62 13.19 11.09
C LYS A 183 11.46 12.68 9.94
N ILE A 184 11.35 11.39 9.56
CA ILE A 184 12.07 10.77 8.45
C ILE A 184 11.78 11.50 7.15
N GLN A 185 10.51 11.80 6.87
CA GLN A 185 10.11 12.55 5.68
C GLN A 185 10.64 13.98 5.66
N LYS A 186 10.75 14.63 6.84
CA LYS A 186 11.24 16.00 6.95
C LYS A 186 12.77 16.09 6.76
N ASP A 187 13.49 15.07 7.20
CA ASP A 187 14.96 15.04 7.17
C ASP A 187 15.52 14.67 5.76
N GLN A 188 14.63 14.56 4.74
CA GLN A 188 15.04 14.30 3.36
C GLN A 188 15.83 15.46 2.77
N GLU A 189 16.81 15.12 1.93
CA GLU A 189 17.49 16.10 1.11
C GLU A 189 16.51 16.83 0.20
N LYS A 190 16.62 18.16 0.17
CA LYS A 190 15.78 18.98 -0.69
C LYS A 190 16.07 18.67 -2.16
N VAL A 191 15.02 18.56 -2.96
CA VAL A 191 15.15 18.47 -4.42
C VAL A 191 15.71 19.79 -4.94
N THR A 192 16.89 19.71 -5.55
CA THR A 192 17.59 20.87 -6.14
C THR A 192 17.12 21.15 -7.56
N ASP A 193 17.47 22.30 -8.10
CA ASP A 193 17.18 22.63 -9.50
C ASP A 193 17.98 21.74 -10.47
N GLU A 194 19.18 21.32 -10.08
CA GLU A 194 20.01 20.36 -10.81
C GLU A 194 19.36 18.99 -10.91
N ASP A 195 18.75 18.50 -9.82
CA ASP A 195 17.98 17.24 -9.83
C ASP A 195 16.83 17.29 -10.84
N ILE A 196 16.14 18.44 -10.88
CA ILE A 196 14.97 18.65 -11.76
C ILE A 196 15.43 18.68 -13.23
N GLU A 197 16.52 19.40 -13.53
CA GLU A 197 17.09 19.47 -14.87
C GLU A 197 17.56 18.09 -15.35
N GLU A 198 18.28 17.36 -14.51
CA GLU A 198 18.74 15.99 -14.81
C GLU A 198 17.56 15.05 -15.08
N TYR A 199 16.50 15.13 -14.24
CA TYR A 199 15.30 14.32 -14.44
C TYR A 199 14.61 14.67 -15.76
N TYR A 200 14.44 15.95 -16.06
CA TYR A 200 13.82 16.43 -17.29
C TYR A 200 14.56 15.94 -18.53
N GLU A 201 15.88 16.10 -18.59
CA GLU A 201 16.68 15.65 -19.73
C GLU A 201 16.64 14.14 -19.92
N LYS A 202 16.76 13.36 -18.84
CA LYS A 202 16.62 11.89 -18.90
C LYS A 202 15.24 11.42 -19.34
N ASN A 203 14.20 12.20 -19.07
CA ASN A 203 12.81 11.83 -19.29
C ASN A 203 12.11 12.74 -20.33
N LYS A 204 12.84 13.44 -21.17
CA LYS A 204 12.33 14.47 -22.09
C LYS A 204 11.13 14.01 -22.91
N LYS A 205 11.14 12.75 -23.37
CA LYS A 205 10.00 12.16 -24.11
C LYS A 205 8.70 12.11 -23.30
N ARG A 206 8.75 12.05 -21.98
CA ARG A 206 7.55 12.03 -21.12
C ARG A 206 6.86 13.39 -21.03
N PHE A 207 7.57 14.45 -21.36
CA PHE A 207 7.11 15.84 -21.38
C PHE A 207 6.75 16.30 -22.78
N GLY A 208 6.80 15.40 -23.78
CA GLY A 208 6.37 15.65 -25.15
C GLY A 208 4.96 15.13 -25.37
N GLN A 209 4.23 15.87 -26.21
CA GLN A 209 2.98 15.40 -26.80
C GLN A 209 3.28 15.07 -28.28
N PRO A 210 2.98 13.86 -28.74
CA PRO A 210 3.14 13.54 -30.15
C PRO A 210 2.20 14.40 -30.99
N GLU A 211 2.52 14.52 -32.27
CA GLU A 211 1.58 15.06 -33.25
C GLU A 211 0.30 14.24 -33.24
N ARG A 212 -0.84 14.93 -33.37
CA ARG A 212 -2.17 14.32 -33.44
C ARG A 212 -2.90 14.78 -34.68
N ARG A 213 -3.69 13.89 -35.23
CA ARG A 213 -4.49 14.18 -36.44
C ARG A 213 -5.94 13.78 -36.25
N ASP A 214 -6.84 14.64 -36.69
CA ASP A 214 -8.23 14.29 -36.85
C ASP A 214 -8.44 13.72 -38.26
N LEU A 215 -9.11 12.58 -38.32
CA LEU A 215 -9.28 11.85 -39.58
C LEU A 215 -10.75 11.63 -39.89
N ASN A 216 -11.04 11.56 -41.18
CA ASN A 216 -12.15 10.79 -41.71
C ASN A 216 -11.62 9.49 -42.28
N ILE A 217 -12.23 8.35 -41.96
CA ILE A 217 -11.76 7.02 -42.39
C ILE A 217 -12.87 6.17 -43.01
N VAL A 218 -12.52 5.34 -43.98
CA VAL A 218 -13.34 4.23 -44.49
C VAL A 218 -12.48 2.97 -44.49
N LEU A 219 -12.85 2.00 -43.62
CA LEU A 219 -12.18 0.70 -43.58
C LEU A 219 -12.98 -0.33 -44.35
N THR A 220 -12.35 -1.04 -45.27
CA THR A 220 -13.00 -2.09 -46.09
C THR A 220 -12.27 -3.42 -45.98
N LYS A 221 -12.98 -4.53 -46.26
CA LYS A 221 -12.35 -5.87 -46.24
C LYS A 221 -11.45 -6.13 -47.45
N THR A 222 -11.70 -5.49 -48.59
CA THR A 222 -11.01 -5.78 -49.85
C THR A 222 -10.49 -4.49 -50.49
N LYS A 223 -9.36 -4.60 -51.17
CA LYS A 223 -8.77 -3.50 -51.94
C LYS A 223 -9.74 -2.89 -52.94
N ALA A 224 -10.47 -3.73 -53.68
CA ALA A 224 -11.43 -3.28 -54.68
C ALA A 224 -12.53 -2.37 -54.12
N LYS A 225 -13.05 -2.69 -52.92
CA LYS A 225 -14.03 -1.83 -52.23
C LYS A 225 -13.39 -0.53 -51.74
N ALA A 226 -12.15 -0.56 -51.28
CA ALA A 226 -11.44 0.65 -50.88
C ALA A 226 -11.18 1.57 -52.07
N GLU A 227 -10.76 1.01 -53.21
CA GLU A 227 -10.58 1.76 -54.45
C GLU A 227 -11.90 2.38 -54.99
N GLN A 228 -13.01 1.65 -54.79
CA GLN A 228 -14.33 2.21 -55.14
C GLN A 228 -14.71 3.36 -54.20
N ALA A 229 -14.57 3.21 -52.87
CA ALA A 229 -14.81 4.25 -51.91
C ALA A 229 -13.94 5.51 -52.18
N LYS A 230 -12.64 5.28 -52.51
CA LYS A 230 -11.75 6.39 -52.87
C LYS A 230 -12.24 7.14 -54.10
N ARG A 231 -12.58 6.42 -55.19
CA ARG A 231 -13.10 7.08 -56.41
C ARG A 231 -14.34 7.91 -56.17
N GLU A 232 -15.24 7.46 -55.30
CA GLU A 232 -16.44 8.22 -54.98
C GLU A 232 -16.10 9.48 -54.16
N LEU A 233 -15.16 9.36 -53.20
CA LEU A 233 -14.67 10.53 -52.43
C LEU A 233 -13.95 11.53 -53.35
N ASP A 234 -13.04 11.05 -54.21
CA ASP A 234 -12.35 11.88 -55.23
C ASP A 234 -13.36 12.55 -56.21
N GLY A 235 -14.50 11.91 -56.46
CA GLY A 235 -15.62 12.46 -57.22
C GLY A 235 -16.51 13.41 -56.46
N GLY A 236 -16.19 13.74 -55.21
CA GLY A 236 -16.91 14.76 -54.39
C GLY A 236 -18.05 14.18 -53.55
N ALA A 237 -18.14 12.86 -53.41
CA ALA A 237 -19.09 12.24 -52.49
C ALA A 237 -18.73 12.61 -51.02
N LYS A 238 -19.74 12.81 -50.19
CA LYS A 238 -19.53 13.18 -48.78
C LYS A 238 -19.04 11.98 -47.96
N PHE A 239 -18.00 12.16 -47.17
CA PHE A 239 -17.39 11.12 -46.34
C PHE A 239 -18.40 10.32 -45.49
N PRO A 240 -19.40 10.96 -44.81
CA PRO A 240 -20.41 10.22 -44.05
C PRO A 240 -21.24 9.23 -44.88
N ALA A 241 -21.52 9.57 -46.17
CA ALA A 241 -22.27 8.69 -47.04
C ALA A 241 -21.43 7.48 -47.45
N VAL A 242 -20.18 7.70 -47.88
CA VAL A 242 -19.25 6.65 -48.29
C VAL A 242 -18.87 5.75 -47.06
N ALA A 243 -18.62 6.32 -45.89
CA ALA A 243 -18.37 5.58 -44.67
C ALA A 243 -19.57 4.68 -44.29
N LYS A 244 -20.80 5.19 -44.40
CA LYS A 244 -21.99 4.42 -44.16
C LYS A 244 -22.16 3.25 -45.11
N GLU A 245 -21.78 3.40 -46.36
CA GLU A 245 -21.93 2.36 -47.37
C GLU A 245 -20.81 1.29 -47.29
N TYR A 246 -19.55 1.71 -47.21
CA TYR A 246 -18.39 0.84 -47.42
C TYR A 246 -17.70 0.44 -46.12
N SER A 247 -17.73 1.26 -45.07
CA SER A 247 -16.92 1.00 -43.87
C SER A 247 -17.42 -0.18 -43.08
N ILE A 248 -16.48 -1.02 -42.65
CA ILE A 248 -16.67 -2.14 -41.71
C ILE A 248 -16.34 -1.75 -40.27
N ASP A 249 -15.65 -0.64 -40.07
CA ASP A 249 -15.38 -0.11 -38.72
C ASP A 249 -16.64 0.55 -38.15
N GLN A 250 -17.25 -0.11 -37.18
CA GLN A 250 -18.54 0.31 -36.63
C GLN A 250 -18.44 1.63 -35.85
N ALA A 251 -17.32 1.87 -35.19
CA ALA A 251 -17.13 3.04 -34.33
C ALA A 251 -17.10 4.35 -35.17
N SER A 252 -16.22 4.42 -36.15
CA SER A 252 -16.14 5.58 -37.04
C SER A 252 -17.35 5.69 -37.98
N LYS A 253 -17.84 4.53 -38.47
CA LYS A 253 -19.04 4.48 -39.32
C LYS A 253 -20.26 5.15 -38.68
N ALA A 254 -20.51 4.89 -37.38
CA ALA A 254 -21.62 5.52 -36.63
C ALA A 254 -21.44 7.04 -36.54
N ASN A 255 -20.22 7.53 -36.59
CA ASN A 255 -19.85 8.96 -36.52
C ASN A 255 -19.56 9.57 -37.90
N GLY A 256 -20.06 8.95 -38.99
CA GLY A 256 -19.85 9.46 -40.35
C GLY A 256 -18.41 9.34 -40.86
N GLY A 257 -17.66 8.41 -40.37
CA GLY A 257 -16.26 8.16 -40.70
C GLY A 257 -15.24 8.87 -39.83
N LYS A 258 -15.66 9.72 -38.87
CA LYS A 258 -14.75 10.51 -38.03
C LYS A 258 -13.98 9.65 -37.04
N LEU A 259 -12.66 9.89 -36.98
CA LEU A 259 -11.71 9.34 -36.02
C LEU A 259 -10.84 10.49 -35.50
N PRO A 260 -11.27 11.18 -34.45
CA PRO A 260 -10.55 12.34 -33.91
C PRO A 260 -9.37 11.93 -33.02
N ASP A 261 -8.46 12.88 -32.84
CA ASP A 261 -7.39 12.84 -31.83
C ASP A 261 -6.45 11.62 -31.94
N VAL A 262 -6.06 11.25 -33.16
CA VAL A 262 -5.16 10.13 -33.45
C VAL A 262 -3.71 10.54 -33.17
N PRO A 263 -3.05 10.02 -32.12
CA PRO A 263 -1.66 10.36 -31.84
C PRO A 263 -0.70 9.54 -32.70
N GLN A 264 0.41 10.14 -33.11
CA GLN A 264 1.48 9.46 -33.85
C GLN A 264 2.08 8.30 -33.07
N GLY A 265 2.30 7.18 -33.76
CA GLY A 265 2.92 5.99 -33.18
C GLY A 265 1.98 5.04 -32.45
N GLN A 266 0.66 5.27 -32.48
CA GLN A 266 -0.33 4.41 -31.81
C GLN A 266 -1.19 3.57 -32.74
N GLN A 267 -1.11 3.80 -34.05
CA GLN A 267 -1.82 3.01 -35.02
C GLN A 267 -0.95 1.84 -35.55
N GLU A 268 -1.56 0.93 -36.34
CA GLU A 268 -0.76 -0.06 -37.08
C GLU A 268 0.23 0.68 -38.01
N LYS A 269 1.48 0.23 -38.02
CA LYS A 269 2.61 0.93 -38.63
C LYS A 269 2.32 1.48 -40.05
N ALA A 270 1.74 0.66 -40.92
CA ALA A 270 1.47 1.08 -42.29
C ALA A 270 0.42 2.20 -42.38
N PHE A 271 -0.57 2.18 -41.49
CA PHE A 271 -1.58 3.21 -41.42
C PHE A 271 -1.04 4.47 -40.72
N ASP A 272 -0.27 4.30 -39.66
CA ASP A 272 0.38 5.41 -38.94
C ASP A 272 1.29 6.21 -39.88
N GLU A 273 2.21 5.52 -40.58
CA GLU A 273 3.10 6.16 -41.55
C GLU A 273 2.29 6.92 -42.62
N ALA A 274 1.28 6.28 -43.23
CA ALA A 274 0.47 6.91 -44.25
C ALA A 274 -0.32 8.14 -43.71
N VAL A 275 -0.87 8.04 -42.50
CA VAL A 275 -1.63 9.13 -41.89
C VAL A 275 -0.73 10.32 -41.60
N PHE A 276 0.50 10.13 -41.11
CA PHE A 276 1.37 11.21 -40.71
C PHE A 276 2.22 11.79 -41.85
N ASP A 277 2.29 11.10 -43.00
CA ASP A 277 2.88 11.59 -44.25
C ASP A 277 1.87 12.33 -45.12
N ALA A 278 0.55 12.17 -44.93
CA ALA A 278 -0.51 12.76 -45.78
C ALA A 278 -0.64 14.27 -45.57
N GLU A 279 -1.01 14.97 -46.63
CA GLU A 279 -1.39 16.38 -46.59
C GLU A 279 -2.84 16.55 -46.07
N GLN A 280 -3.10 17.62 -45.37
CA GLN A 280 -4.43 17.90 -44.83
C GLN A 280 -5.42 18.19 -45.98
N GLY A 281 -6.58 17.57 -45.98
CA GLY A 281 -7.65 17.72 -46.95
C GLY A 281 -7.52 16.83 -48.19
N GLU A 282 -6.48 15.99 -48.31
CA GLU A 282 -6.32 15.02 -49.39
C GLU A 282 -6.91 13.65 -49.04
N ILE A 283 -7.52 13.02 -50.05
CA ILE A 283 -8.04 11.64 -49.91
C ILE A 283 -6.93 10.67 -50.22
N GLU A 284 -6.47 9.96 -49.21
CA GLU A 284 -5.36 9.05 -49.26
C GLU A 284 -5.77 7.56 -49.19
N GLY A 285 -4.87 6.68 -49.60
CA GLY A 285 -5.07 5.25 -49.59
C GLY A 285 -5.38 4.71 -51.01
N PRO A 286 -5.71 3.39 -51.14
CA PRO A 286 -5.96 2.40 -50.10
C PRO A 286 -4.70 1.90 -49.39
N VAL A 287 -4.66 2.03 -48.05
CA VAL A 287 -3.57 1.52 -47.21
C VAL A 287 -3.94 0.15 -46.61
N LYS A 288 -3.08 -0.85 -46.85
CA LYS A 288 -3.30 -2.21 -46.35
C LYS A 288 -2.86 -2.33 -44.88
N THR A 289 -3.74 -2.88 -44.04
CA THR A 289 -3.47 -3.23 -42.65
C THR A 289 -3.96 -4.65 -42.34
N GLN A 290 -3.71 -5.12 -41.13
CA GLN A 290 -4.29 -6.39 -40.66
C GLN A 290 -5.82 -6.35 -40.54
N PHE A 291 -6.42 -5.19 -40.38
CA PHE A 291 -7.88 -4.99 -40.24
C PHE A 291 -8.59 -4.90 -41.58
N GLY A 292 -7.86 -4.59 -42.66
CA GLY A 292 -8.40 -4.40 -44.00
C GLY A 292 -7.67 -3.29 -44.75
N TRP A 293 -8.44 -2.52 -45.55
CA TRP A 293 -7.92 -1.47 -46.41
C TRP A 293 -8.55 -0.14 -46.03
N TYR A 294 -7.72 0.82 -45.64
CA TYR A 294 -8.13 2.18 -45.23
C TYR A 294 -8.07 3.14 -46.43
N VAL A 295 -9.11 3.95 -46.53
CA VAL A 295 -9.11 5.22 -47.26
C VAL A 295 -9.39 6.29 -46.23
N PHE A 296 -8.64 7.36 -46.26
CA PHE A 296 -8.75 8.38 -45.22
C PHE A 296 -8.47 9.80 -45.75
N GLU A 297 -8.85 10.80 -44.98
CA GLU A 297 -8.56 12.21 -45.13
C GLU A 297 -8.09 12.75 -43.78
N VAL A 298 -7.01 13.52 -43.76
CA VAL A 298 -6.62 14.30 -42.58
C VAL A 298 -7.43 15.57 -42.55
N THR A 299 -8.29 15.75 -41.57
CA THR A 299 -9.17 16.93 -41.48
C THR A 299 -8.58 18.05 -40.63
N ASP A 300 -7.76 17.70 -39.62
CA ASP A 300 -7.03 18.66 -38.79
C ASP A 300 -5.72 18.06 -38.26
N THR A 301 -4.77 18.92 -37.94
CA THR A 301 -3.46 18.56 -37.41
C THR A 301 -3.09 19.38 -36.20
N THR A 302 -2.90 18.72 -35.05
CA THR A 302 -2.32 19.33 -33.86
C THR A 302 -0.83 19.01 -33.83
N PRO A 303 0.07 19.97 -33.97
CA PRO A 303 1.51 19.71 -34.00
C PRO A 303 2.02 19.08 -32.71
N ALA A 304 3.09 18.29 -32.81
CA ALA A 304 3.83 17.84 -31.65
C ALA A 304 4.29 19.04 -30.79
N SER A 305 4.20 18.89 -29.50
CA SER A 305 4.66 19.92 -28.57
C SER A 305 5.56 19.34 -27.48
N GLN A 306 6.47 20.14 -26.98
CA GLN A 306 7.36 19.80 -25.90
C GLN A 306 7.13 20.76 -24.76
N GLN A 307 6.65 20.26 -23.63
CA GLN A 307 6.56 21.04 -22.41
C GLN A 307 7.97 21.50 -22.00
N SER A 308 8.13 22.77 -21.72
CA SER A 308 9.43 23.31 -21.31
C SER A 308 9.83 22.84 -19.92
N LEU A 309 11.14 22.85 -19.61
CA LEU A 309 11.63 22.60 -18.25
C LEU A 309 10.97 23.54 -17.24
N ALA A 310 10.77 24.81 -17.60
CA ALA A 310 10.14 25.78 -16.72
C ALA A 310 8.69 25.40 -16.36
N ASP A 311 7.93 24.91 -17.34
CA ASP A 311 6.54 24.48 -17.14
C ASP A 311 6.45 23.13 -16.38
N ALA A 312 7.43 22.24 -16.58
CA ALA A 312 7.48 20.93 -15.93
C ALA A 312 8.07 20.98 -14.51
N LYS A 313 8.78 22.06 -14.16
CA LYS A 313 9.62 22.18 -12.96
C LYS A 313 8.90 21.76 -11.67
N GLU A 314 7.72 22.30 -11.41
CA GLU A 314 6.99 22.00 -10.17
C GLU A 314 6.45 20.57 -10.14
N THR A 315 6.02 20.03 -11.29
CA THR A 315 5.60 18.65 -11.41
C THR A 315 6.74 17.68 -11.13
N ILE A 316 7.92 17.94 -11.70
CA ILE A 316 9.13 17.15 -11.49
C ILE A 316 9.58 17.25 -10.03
N ARG A 317 9.58 18.44 -9.43
CA ARG A 317 9.91 18.64 -8.02
C ARG A 317 9.02 17.81 -7.11
N GLY A 318 7.70 17.82 -7.35
CA GLY A 318 6.73 17.01 -6.61
C GLY A 318 6.97 15.52 -6.75
N LEU A 319 7.28 15.06 -7.96
CA LEU A 319 7.59 13.66 -8.25
C LEU A 319 8.87 13.19 -7.52
N LEU A 320 9.98 13.91 -7.71
CA LEU A 320 11.26 13.60 -7.08
C LEU A 320 11.19 13.62 -5.55
N ARG A 321 10.45 14.58 -5.00
CA ARG A 321 10.19 14.65 -3.57
C ARG A 321 9.44 13.41 -3.09
N SER A 322 8.38 13.01 -3.76
CA SER A 322 7.60 11.82 -3.40
C SER A 322 8.44 10.54 -3.49
N GLU A 323 9.27 10.41 -4.53
CA GLU A 323 10.18 9.28 -4.70
C GLU A 323 11.21 9.21 -3.56
N ARG A 324 11.80 10.35 -3.18
CA ARG A 324 12.76 10.43 -2.07
C ARG A 324 12.12 10.09 -0.73
N GLU A 325 10.92 10.64 -0.47
CA GLU A 325 10.15 10.36 0.74
C GLU A 325 9.81 8.87 0.85
N GLN A 326 9.37 8.24 -0.23
CA GLN A 326 9.06 6.81 -0.26
C GLN A 326 10.31 5.95 -0.05
N LYS A 327 11.39 6.27 -0.77
CA LYS A 327 12.65 5.53 -0.65
C LYS A 327 13.21 5.60 0.76
N SER A 328 13.27 6.78 1.34
CA SER A 328 13.81 6.94 2.69
C SER A 328 12.96 6.24 3.75
N LEU A 329 11.64 6.25 3.60
CA LEU A 329 10.78 5.49 4.49
C LEU A 329 11.01 3.99 4.35
N GLN A 330 11.21 3.51 3.12
CA GLN A 330 11.51 2.09 2.86
C GLN A 330 12.87 1.70 3.45
N ASP A 331 13.92 2.49 3.17
CA ASP A 331 15.28 2.26 3.69
C ASP A 331 15.26 2.25 5.24
N PHE A 332 14.54 3.21 5.84
CA PHE A 332 14.37 3.25 7.29
C PHE A 332 13.64 2.02 7.85
N ILE A 333 12.57 1.56 7.22
CA ILE A 333 11.83 0.38 7.68
C ILE A 333 12.71 -0.88 7.61
N GLU A 334 13.53 -0.99 6.58
CA GLU A 334 14.45 -2.12 6.41
C GLU A 334 15.54 -2.11 7.50
N GLU A 335 16.26 -1.00 7.66
CA GLU A 335 17.28 -0.79 8.70
C GLU A 335 16.69 -0.97 10.12
N PHE A 336 15.56 -0.34 10.39
CA PHE A 336 14.83 -0.48 11.67
C PHE A 336 14.51 -1.95 12.00
N ARG A 337 14.05 -2.73 11.02
CA ARG A 337 13.72 -4.15 11.24
C ARG A 337 14.95 -4.99 11.50
N GLU A 338 16.03 -4.77 10.76
CA GLU A 338 17.28 -5.50 10.93
C GLU A 338 17.89 -5.23 12.31
N ASP A 339 18.05 -3.95 12.66
CA ASP A 339 18.66 -3.52 13.92
C ASP A 339 17.90 -4.05 15.14
N PHE A 340 16.58 -3.91 15.15
CA PHE A 340 15.77 -4.36 16.27
C PHE A 340 15.59 -5.89 16.31
N LYS A 341 15.57 -6.56 15.16
CA LYS A 341 15.54 -8.03 15.12
C LYS A 341 16.75 -8.64 15.81
N ASP A 342 17.94 -8.11 15.52
CA ASP A 342 19.19 -8.57 16.12
C ASP A 342 19.20 -8.40 17.64
N GLN A 343 18.55 -7.36 18.16
CA GLN A 343 18.40 -7.07 19.58
C GLN A 343 17.27 -7.86 20.26
N THR A 344 16.41 -8.54 19.47
CA THR A 344 15.21 -9.24 19.97
C THR A 344 15.47 -10.72 20.17
N LYS A 345 15.36 -11.21 21.39
CA LYS A 345 15.47 -12.62 21.71
C LYS A 345 14.18 -13.17 22.32
N CYS A 346 13.69 -14.27 21.80
CA CYS A 346 12.44 -14.88 22.25
C CYS A 346 12.70 -16.19 22.96
N ARG A 347 11.84 -16.49 23.96
CA ARG A 347 11.84 -17.77 24.63
C ARG A 347 11.36 -18.88 23.69
N GLU A 348 11.86 -20.08 23.87
CA GLU A 348 11.31 -21.28 23.23
C GLU A 348 9.79 -21.36 23.41
N GLY A 349 9.07 -21.70 22.35
CA GLY A 349 7.59 -21.72 22.33
C GLY A 349 6.93 -20.35 22.05
N PHE A 350 7.68 -19.23 22.07
CA PHE A 350 7.23 -17.87 21.74
C PHE A 350 8.01 -17.22 20.58
N VAL A 351 8.82 -18.04 19.88
CA VAL A 351 9.62 -17.54 18.75
C VAL A 351 8.71 -17.16 17.59
N VAL A 352 8.93 -15.96 17.04
CA VAL A 352 8.27 -15.39 15.87
C VAL A 352 9.32 -14.80 14.92
N ALA A 353 8.95 -14.37 13.73
CA ALA A 353 9.88 -13.87 12.70
C ALA A 353 10.73 -12.66 13.16
N GLU A 354 10.22 -11.87 14.08
CA GLU A 354 10.89 -10.72 14.69
C GLU A 354 12.01 -11.10 15.67
N CYS A 355 12.17 -12.37 16.01
CA CYS A 355 13.19 -12.81 16.95
C CYS A 355 14.49 -13.15 16.22
N SER A 356 15.65 -12.77 16.77
CA SER A 356 16.98 -13.14 16.25
C SER A 356 17.24 -14.64 16.27
N ASN A 357 16.56 -15.37 17.16
CA ASN A 357 16.62 -16.83 17.25
C ASN A 357 15.47 -17.54 16.49
N ALA A 358 14.79 -16.82 15.57
CA ALA A 358 13.86 -17.45 14.64
C ALA A 358 14.64 -18.32 13.62
N PRO A 359 14.09 -19.48 13.19
CA PRO A 359 14.65 -20.21 12.07
C PRO A 359 14.73 -19.29 10.83
N GLU A 360 15.82 -19.39 10.08
CA GLU A 360 15.90 -18.71 8.79
C GLU A 360 14.75 -19.21 7.90
N GLU A 361 13.90 -18.30 7.43
CA GLU A 361 12.91 -18.65 6.42
C GLU A 361 13.68 -19.05 5.15
N THR A 362 13.58 -20.32 4.77
CA THR A 362 13.97 -20.72 3.41
C THR A 362 13.06 -19.94 2.47
N THR A 363 13.61 -18.89 1.87
CA THR A 363 12.92 -18.05 0.89
C THR A 363 12.52 -18.92 -0.30
N ASP A 364 11.31 -19.45 -0.27
CA ASP A 364 10.59 -19.81 -1.48
C ASP A 364 10.27 -18.48 -2.20
N THR A 365 11.03 -18.20 -3.25
CA THR A 365 11.05 -16.96 -4.02
C THR A 365 9.77 -16.70 -4.83
N ASN A 366 8.59 -16.94 -4.26
CA ASN A 366 7.32 -16.71 -4.95
C ASN A 366 6.26 -15.96 -4.13
N ALA A 367 6.62 -15.40 -2.99
CA ALA A 367 5.74 -14.47 -2.28
C ALA A 367 6.29 -13.04 -2.48
N ALA A 368 5.54 -12.20 -3.16
CA ALA A 368 5.81 -10.77 -3.21
C ALA A 368 5.94 -10.23 -1.77
N PRO A 369 6.90 -9.34 -1.45
CA PRO A 369 7.03 -8.78 -0.13
C PRO A 369 5.73 -8.07 0.23
N GLY A 370 5.00 -8.66 1.19
CA GLY A 370 3.81 -8.05 1.75
C GLY A 370 4.19 -6.71 2.36
N ALA A 371 3.53 -5.64 1.90
CA ALA A 371 3.58 -4.36 2.59
C ALA A 371 3.34 -4.58 4.09
N PRO A 372 3.97 -3.80 4.99
CA PRO A 372 3.74 -3.92 6.41
C PRO A 372 2.24 -3.75 6.66
N GLN A 373 1.60 -4.84 7.06
CA GLN A 373 0.25 -4.76 7.57
C GLN A 373 0.37 -4.01 8.89
N GLY A 374 0.11 -2.70 8.82
CA GLY A 374 -0.11 -1.89 10.00
C GLY A 374 -1.10 -2.62 10.89
N ALA A 375 -0.95 -2.49 12.22
CA ALA A 375 -1.88 -3.05 13.17
C ALA A 375 -3.31 -2.82 12.66
N PRO A 376 -4.19 -3.84 12.69
CA PRO A 376 -5.54 -3.66 12.15
C PRO A 376 -6.15 -2.42 12.79
N PRO A 377 -6.75 -1.51 12.00
CA PRO A 377 -7.41 -0.35 12.55
C PRO A 377 -8.45 -0.83 13.57
N PRO A 378 -8.76 -0.07 14.59
CA PRO A 378 -9.77 -0.43 15.56
C PRO A 378 -11.09 -0.66 14.79
N GLN A 379 -11.42 -1.92 14.56
CA GLN A 379 -12.68 -2.31 13.93
C GLN A 379 -13.78 -2.06 14.94
N GLY A 380 -14.44 -0.92 14.82
CA GLY A 380 -15.50 -0.52 15.72
C GLY A 380 -16.44 0.56 15.17
N ALA A 381 -16.18 1.05 13.95
CA ALA A 381 -17.17 1.89 13.27
C ALA A 381 -17.58 1.20 11.95
N PRO A 382 -18.90 1.01 11.70
CA PRO A 382 -19.34 0.62 10.36
C PRO A 382 -18.93 1.73 9.39
N PRO A 383 -18.52 1.39 8.14
CA PRO A 383 -18.20 2.39 7.13
C PRO A 383 -19.43 3.28 6.90
N PRO A 384 -19.29 4.58 6.66
CA PRO A 384 -20.38 5.43 6.26
C PRO A 384 -20.96 4.85 4.97
N GLN A 385 -22.26 4.48 5.00
CA GLN A 385 -22.97 3.99 3.84
C GLN A 385 -22.95 5.02 2.74
N GLY A 386 -22.56 4.58 1.57
CA GLY A 386 -22.25 5.25 0.34
C GLY A 386 -23.03 6.53 0.02
N ALA A 387 -22.30 7.54 -0.30
CA ALA A 387 -22.78 8.52 -1.25
C ALA A 387 -22.79 7.87 -2.64
N PRO A 388 -23.84 8.06 -3.44
CA PRO A 388 -23.89 7.54 -4.81
C PRO A 388 -22.77 8.19 -5.65
N PRO A 389 -22.26 7.51 -6.69
CA PRO A 389 -21.20 8.04 -7.54
C PRO A 389 -21.70 9.34 -8.19
N GLN A 390 -21.00 10.43 -7.95
CA GLN A 390 -21.24 11.69 -8.64
C GLN A 390 -20.79 11.54 -10.09
N THR A 391 -21.75 11.61 -11.00
CA THR A 391 -21.50 11.80 -12.43
C THR A 391 -20.73 13.12 -12.63
N PRO A 392 -19.73 13.16 -13.51
CA PRO A 392 -19.04 14.42 -13.84
C PRO A 392 -20.03 15.42 -14.42
N GLN A 393 -20.14 16.60 -13.81
CA GLN A 393 -20.86 17.73 -14.41
C GLN A 393 -20.07 18.28 -15.58
N PRO A 394 -20.71 18.54 -16.73
CA PRO A 394 -20.06 19.27 -17.81
C PRO A 394 -19.79 20.73 -17.39
N PRO A 395 -18.73 21.37 -17.95
CA PRO A 395 -18.42 22.75 -17.66
C PRO A 395 -19.52 23.70 -18.18
N PRO A 396 -19.74 24.86 -17.54
CA PRO A 396 -20.72 25.83 -18.00
C PRO A 396 -20.32 26.40 -19.34
N ALA A 397 -21.31 26.50 -20.25
CA ALA A 397 -21.17 27.16 -21.55
C ALA A 397 -20.99 28.67 -21.39
N PRO A 398 -20.37 29.34 -22.42
CA PRO A 398 -20.01 30.75 -22.38
C PRO A 398 -21.20 31.72 -22.34
#